data_6b9b2104b4287099386da1872d15508d
#
_entry.id   6b9b2104b4287099386da1872d15508d
#
_cell.length_a   1.000
_cell.length_b   1.000
_cell.length_c   1.000
_cell.angle_alpha   90.00
_cell.angle_beta   90.00
_cell.angle_gamma   90.00
#
_symmetry.space_group_name_H-M   'P 1'
#
loop_
_entity.id
_entity.type
_entity.pdbx_description
1 polymer ?
#
loop_
_entity_poly.entity_id
_entity_poly.type
_entity_poly.pdbx_seq_one_letter_code
_entity_poly.pdbx_strand_id
1 'polypeptide(L)'
;AHGLRELVVTARRPADDVIPAQVLSGEELRRLSSNSVADALRYFSGVQVKDYGGVGGIKTVNIRSMGTNHTGVVYDGVELGNAQNGQIDLGQFSLDNIESLSLYNGQKSEILQPAKDFGSAGSIYMRTRTPQFAEGETYHARATVRTGSFDLLNPSALVELKMSERVNAQLSAEWLNSSGKYKFRYRRVNPAGELAYDTTAVRENGDINATRLELNFNGTLARGSWSAKVYNYNSERGVPGAIVNNVWRRGERIWDTNSFVQGRYTGYFGRFTTLNSVKYAHYRTHYVNNDDKQVKIDNLYRQKEFYLSSANEYEATEWLRVSAAYDLMW
;
A
#
# COMPACT_ATOMS: atom_id res chain seq x y z
N ALA A 1 -29.90 40.55 -8.09
CA ALA A 1 -30.19 39.42 -7.20
C ALA A 1 -29.64 38.17 -7.84
N HIS A 2 -28.44 37.75 -7.43
CA HIS A 2 -27.88 36.49 -7.84
C HIS A 2 -28.41 35.38 -6.91
N GLY A 3 -29.29 34.54 -7.44
CA GLY A 3 -29.81 33.40 -6.72
C GLY A 3 -28.68 32.37 -6.47
N LEU A 4 -28.30 32.20 -5.22
CA LEU A 4 -27.51 31.06 -4.77
C LEU A 4 -28.28 29.81 -5.08
N ARG A 5 -27.78 28.97 -6.00
CA ARG A 5 -28.25 27.61 -6.17
C ARG A 5 -27.78 26.84 -4.95
N GLU A 6 -28.72 26.46 -4.11
CA GLU A 6 -28.49 25.56 -2.99
C GLU A 6 -27.95 24.23 -3.51
N LEU A 7 -26.67 23.97 -3.26
CA LEU A 7 -26.07 22.67 -3.54
C LEU A 7 -26.46 21.75 -2.38
N VAL A 8 -27.58 21.04 -2.50
CA VAL A 8 -27.94 20.00 -1.54
C VAL A 8 -26.98 18.83 -1.75
N VAL A 9 -25.87 18.84 -1.03
CA VAL A 9 -25.03 17.65 -0.85
C VAL A 9 -25.76 16.75 0.13
N THR A 10 -26.54 15.83 -0.36
CA THR A 10 -27.02 14.70 0.44
C THR A 10 -25.83 13.79 0.71
N ALA A 11 -25.05 14.11 1.74
CA ALA A 11 -24.13 13.15 2.32
C ALA A 11 -24.96 12.04 2.96
N ARG A 12 -25.10 10.89 2.30
CA ARG A 12 -25.55 9.69 2.98
C ARG A 12 -24.58 9.44 4.14
N ARG A 13 -25.08 9.46 5.37
CA ARG A 13 -24.33 9.00 6.52
C ARG A 13 -23.88 7.57 6.21
N PRO A 14 -22.58 7.25 6.26
CA PRO A 14 -22.16 5.86 6.24
C PRO A 14 -22.93 5.13 7.36
N ALA A 15 -23.42 3.95 7.08
CA ALA A 15 -23.96 3.10 8.16
C ALA A 15 -22.85 2.97 9.21
N ASP A 16 -23.19 3.20 10.48
CA ASP A 16 -22.20 3.12 11.56
C ASP A 16 -21.54 1.75 11.48
N ASP A 17 -20.21 1.74 11.30
CA ASP A 17 -19.44 0.50 11.25
C ASP A 17 -19.64 -0.24 12.58
N VAL A 18 -20.21 -1.43 12.52
CA VAL A 18 -20.42 -2.30 13.70
C VAL A 18 -19.06 -2.68 14.32
N ILE A 19 -18.00 -2.68 13.53
CA ILE A 19 -16.63 -2.95 13.96
C ILE A 19 -15.83 -1.66 13.79
N PRO A 20 -15.40 -1.04 14.90
CA PRO A 20 -14.66 0.21 14.82
C PRO A 20 -13.38 0.04 14.01
N ALA A 21 -13.26 0.82 12.95
CA ALA A 21 -12.02 0.95 12.20
C ALA A 21 -11.06 1.88 12.96
N GLN A 22 -9.78 1.56 12.94
CA GLN A 22 -8.74 2.53 13.27
C GLN A 22 -8.40 3.27 11.99
N VAL A 23 -8.34 4.59 12.06
CA VAL A 23 -8.08 5.44 10.90
C VAL A 23 -6.98 6.43 11.23
N LEU A 24 -6.01 6.55 10.33
CA LEU A 24 -5.05 7.65 10.28
C LEU A 24 -5.30 8.44 9.00
N SER A 25 -5.53 9.73 9.08
CA SER A 25 -5.86 10.53 7.92
C SER A 25 -5.31 11.96 7.99
N GLY A 26 -5.24 12.61 6.85
CA GLY A 26 -4.98 14.04 6.71
C GLY A 26 -3.72 14.50 7.45
N GLU A 27 -3.91 15.39 8.42
CA GLU A 27 -2.81 16.00 9.16
C GLU A 27 -2.11 15.03 10.11
N GLU A 28 -2.82 14.08 10.71
CA GLU A 28 -2.22 13.05 11.56
C GLU A 28 -1.20 12.24 10.76
N LEU A 29 -1.54 11.80 9.56
CA LEU A 29 -0.65 11.06 8.67
C LEU A 29 0.59 11.87 8.30
N ARG A 30 0.41 13.17 8.05
CA ARG A 30 1.53 14.07 7.72
C ARG A 30 2.46 14.36 8.89
N ARG A 31 1.93 14.36 10.13
CA ARG A 31 2.72 14.55 11.35
C ARG A 31 3.58 13.33 11.71
N LEU A 32 3.19 12.16 11.23
CA LEU A 32 4.00 10.97 11.40
C LEU A 32 5.27 11.12 10.56
N SER A 33 6.43 11.06 11.19
CA SER A 33 7.72 11.02 10.49
C SER A 33 7.96 9.65 9.84
N SER A 34 6.94 9.13 9.16
CA SER A 34 6.93 7.81 8.54
C SER A 34 7.37 7.92 7.08
N ASN A 35 8.20 6.97 6.64
CA ASN A 35 8.72 6.95 5.27
C ASN A 35 7.83 6.12 4.32
N SER A 36 7.03 5.22 4.86
CA SER A 36 6.17 4.32 4.10
C SER A 36 4.86 4.03 4.82
N VAL A 37 3.92 3.43 4.09
CA VAL A 37 2.66 2.92 4.67
C VAL A 37 2.94 1.93 5.80
N ALA A 38 3.93 1.05 5.65
CA ALA A 38 4.30 0.09 6.70
C ALA A 38 4.69 0.79 8.02
N ASP A 39 5.44 1.88 7.93
CA ASP A 39 5.86 2.62 9.12
C ASP A 39 4.68 3.30 9.81
N ALA A 40 3.73 3.85 9.05
CA ALA A 40 2.51 4.46 9.59
C ALA A 40 1.62 3.44 10.29
N LEU A 41 1.55 2.21 9.80
CA LEU A 41 0.73 1.15 10.39
C LEU A 41 1.22 0.70 11.78
N ARG A 42 2.44 1.02 12.18
CA ARG A 42 2.95 0.77 13.55
C ARG A 42 2.16 1.53 14.62
N TYR A 43 1.46 2.58 14.25
CA TYR A 43 0.63 3.37 15.17
C TYR A 43 -0.76 2.79 15.38
N PHE A 44 -1.14 1.74 14.63
CA PHE A 44 -2.40 1.04 14.85
C PHE A 44 -2.29 -0.01 15.96
N SER A 45 -3.27 -0.01 16.85
CA SER A 45 -3.35 -1.02 17.90
C SER A 45 -3.63 -2.40 17.32
N GLY A 46 -2.91 -3.42 17.79
CA GLY A 46 -3.06 -4.80 17.33
C GLY A 46 -2.42 -5.08 15.97
N VAL A 47 -1.63 -4.15 15.43
CA VAL A 47 -0.85 -4.32 14.22
C VAL A 47 0.62 -4.57 14.57
N GLN A 48 1.18 -5.62 14.04
CA GLN A 48 2.59 -5.94 14.12
C GLN A 48 3.22 -5.82 12.73
N VAL A 49 4.13 -4.87 12.57
CA VAL A 49 4.93 -4.75 11.36
C VAL A 49 6.18 -5.61 11.51
N LYS A 50 6.34 -6.57 10.61
CA LYS A 50 7.57 -7.37 10.48
C LYS A 50 8.47 -6.69 9.47
N ASP A 51 9.69 -6.36 9.89
CA ASP A 51 10.72 -5.69 9.09
C ASP A 51 11.90 -6.65 8.93
N TYR A 52 12.20 -6.99 7.69
CA TYR A 52 13.23 -7.97 7.33
C TYR A 52 14.54 -7.34 6.84
N GLY A 53 14.86 -6.13 7.27
CA GLY A 53 16.15 -5.56 6.90
C GLY A 53 16.29 -4.04 6.95
N GLY A 54 15.53 -3.35 7.75
CA GLY A 54 15.65 -1.89 7.92
C GLY A 54 15.09 -1.11 6.73
N VAL A 55 15.84 -0.11 6.22
CA VAL A 55 15.36 0.78 5.15
C VAL A 55 14.99 -0.01 3.88
N GLY A 56 15.83 -0.96 3.47
CA GLY A 56 15.62 -1.80 2.29
C GLY A 56 14.82 -3.07 2.56
N GLY A 57 14.48 -3.37 3.81
CA GLY A 57 13.79 -4.59 4.20
C GLY A 57 12.36 -4.69 3.67
N ILE A 58 11.93 -5.91 3.40
CA ILE A 58 10.53 -6.22 3.16
C ILE A 58 9.75 -5.94 4.45
N LYS A 59 8.63 -5.24 4.34
CA LYS A 59 7.79 -4.88 5.47
C LYS A 59 6.39 -5.47 5.31
N THR A 60 6.10 -6.51 6.06
CA THR A 60 4.79 -7.16 6.07
C THR A 60 4.05 -6.88 7.36
N VAL A 61 2.73 -7.04 7.33
CA VAL A 61 1.86 -6.72 8.45
C VAL A 61 1.10 -7.94 8.90
N ASN A 62 1.04 -8.11 10.22
CA ASN A 62 0.22 -9.11 10.89
C ASN A 62 -0.81 -8.41 11.78
N ILE A 63 -2.08 -8.72 11.61
CA ILE A 63 -3.17 -8.16 12.40
C ILE A 63 -3.61 -9.20 13.42
N ARG A 64 -3.58 -8.85 14.72
CA ARG A 64 -4.03 -9.68 15.85
C ARG A 64 -3.52 -11.12 15.81
N SER A 65 -2.27 -11.32 15.39
CA SER A 65 -1.63 -12.64 15.31
C SER A 65 -2.30 -13.65 14.36
N MET A 66 -3.17 -13.21 13.45
CA MET A 66 -3.81 -14.07 12.44
C MET A 66 -2.86 -14.49 11.31
N GLY A 67 -1.65 -13.97 11.29
CA GLY A 67 -0.65 -14.21 10.26
C GLY A 67 -0.72 -13.22 9.09
N THR A 68 0.40 -13.03 8.42
CA THR A 68 0.55 -12.08 7.31
C THR A 68 -0.20 -12.51 6.05
N ASN A 69 -0.50 -13.80 5.90
CA ASN A 69 -1.21 -14.35 4.74
C ASN A 69 -2.72 -14.14 4.76
N HIS A 70 -3.27 -13.72 5.91
CA HIS A 70 -4.71 -13.51 6.11
C HIS A 70 -5.07 -12.02 6.20
N THR A 71 -4.11 -11.13 5.94
CA THR A 71 -4.33 -9.69 5.94
C THR A 71 -4.53 -9.22 4.51
N GLY A 72 -5.74 -8.81 4.16
CA GLY A 72 -6.03 -8.14 2.91
C GLY A 72 -5.45 -6.74 2.88
N VAL A 73 -4.89 -6.33 1.75
CA VAL A 73 -4.47 -4.96 1.50
C VAL A 73 -5.24 -4.42 0.31
N VAL A 74 -6.03 -3.40 0.55
CA VAL A 74 -6.93 -2.80 -0.44
C VAL A 74 -6.43 -1.40 -0.77
N TYR A 75 -6.21 -1.13 -2.04
CA TYR A 75 -5.79 0.18 -2.53
C TYR A 75 -6.86 0.78 -3.43
N ASP A 76 -7.45 1.90 -2.99
CA ASP A 76 -8.60 2.56 -3.64
C ASP A 76 -9.74 1.58 -3.99
N GLY A 77 -10.04 0.67 -3.06
CA GLY A 77 -11.14 -0.27 -3.17
C GLY A 77 -10.87 -1.53 -3.99
N VAL A 78 -9.62 -1.76 -4.40
CA VAL A 78 -9.21 -3.00 -5.10
C VAL A 78 -8.09 -3.69 -4.32
N GLU A 79 -8.28 -4.97 -4.01
CA GLU A 79 -7.28 -5.75 -3.27
C GLU A 79 -6.03 -5.98 -4.12
N LEU A 80 -4.88 -5.88 -3.46
CA LEU A 80 -3.56 -6.10 -4.05
C LEU A 80 -3.16 -7.57 -3.97
N GLY A 81 -2.44 -8.04 -4.98
CA GLY A 81 -1.81 -9.35 -5.03
C GLY A 81 -0.28 -9.30 -4.86
N ASN A 82 0.33 -10.47 -4.87
CA ASN A 82 1.78 -10.64 -4.81
C ASN A 82 2.20 -11.89 -5.57
N ALA A 83 3.35 -11.87 -6.23
CA ALA A 83 3.83 -12.94 -7.11
C ALA A 83 4.22 -14.24 -6.37
N GLN A 84 4.52 -14.21 -5.09
CA GLN A 84 5.18 -15.32 -4.41
C GLN A 84 4.28 -16.04 -3.40
N ASN A 85 3.74 -15.36 -2.41
CA ASN A 85 3.10 -16.00 -1.25
C ASN A 85 1.89 -15.24 -0.69
N GLY A 86 1.36 -14.27 -1.45
CA GLY A 86 0.23 -13.45 -1.02
C GLY A 86 0.55 -12.38 0.05
N GLN A 87 1.79 -12.32 0.53
CA GLN A 87 2.22 -11.28 1.47
C GLN A 87 2.57 -10.00 0.73
N ILE A 88 1.96 -8.89 1.09
CA ILE A 88 2.22 -7.59 0.47
C ILE A 88 3.34 -6.86 1.23
N ASP A 89 4.37 -6.45 0.49
CA ASP A 89 5.37 -5.52 1.01
C ASP A 89 4.79 -4.10 1.06
N LEU A 90 4.42 -3.66 2.25
CA LEU A 90 3.87 -2.32 2.46
C LEU A 90 4.93 -1.22 2.47
N GLY A 91 6.21 -1.58 2.44
CA GLY A 91 7.32 -0.63 2.25
C GLY A 91 7.38 -0.02 0.86
N GLN A 92 6.74 -0.64 -0.13
CA GLN A 92 6.68 -0.13 -1.51
C GLN A 92 5.70 1.03 -1.72
N PHE A 93 4.83 1.32 -0.76
CA PHE A 93 3.84 2.39 -0.85
C PHE A 93 4.28 3.61 -0.06
N SER A 94 4.30 4.78 -0.73
CA SER A 94 4.60 6.07 -0.13
C SER A 94 3.36 6.66 0.54
N LEU A 95 3.60 7.48 1.57
CA LEU A 95 2.53 8.26 2.21
C LEU A 95 2.25 9.60 1.49
N ASP A 96 3.06 9.99 0.52
CA ASP A 96 3.01 11.33 -0.07
C ASP A 96 1.70 11.64 -0.77
N ASN A 97 1.04 10.63 -1.34
CA ASN A 97 -0.24 10.73 -2.04
C ASN A 97 -1.39 10.00 -1.32
N ILE A 98 -1.18 9.49 -0.12
CA ILE A 98 -2.22 8.84 0.68
C ILE A 98 -3.01 9.88 1.48
N GLU A 99 -4.33 9.79 1.42
CA GLU A 99 -5.26 10.58 2.23
C GLU A 99 -5.55 9.90 3.56
N SER A 100 -5.78 8.59 3.53
CA SER A 100 -6.11 7.83 4.75
C SER A 100 -5.63 6.39 4.67
N LEU A 101 -5.29 5.87 5.85
CA LEU A 101 -5.07 4.46 6.14
C LEU A 101 -6.13 4.02 7.12
N SER A 102 -6.84 2.94 6.82
CA SER A 102 -7.88 2.39 7.71
C SER A 102 -7.60 0.91 7.95
N LEU A 103 -7.81 0.48 9.18
CA LEU A 103 -7.72 -0.91 9.59
C LEU A 103 -9.08 -1.41 10.02
N TYR A 104 -9.60 -2.43 9.34
CA TYR A 104 -10.81 -3.16 9.72
C TYR A 104 -10.42 -4.51 10.33
N ASN A 105 -10.96 -4.78 11.50
CA ASN A 105 -10.80 -6.05 12.21
C ASN A 105 -12.03 -6.93 11.92
N GLY A 106 -12.14 -7.48 10.73
CA GLY A 106 -13.27 -8.24 10.25
C GLY A 106 -13.93 -7.58 9.05
N GLN A 107 -15.15 -7.98 8.78
CA GLN A 107 -15.94 -7.50 7.65
C GLN A 107 -16.40 -6.05 7.87
N LYS A 108 -16.37 -5.24 6.82
CA LYS A 108 -17.02 -3.92 6.81
C LYS A 108 -18.53 -4.07 6.89
N SER A 109 -19.19 -3.12 7.56
CA SER A 109 -20.67 -3.08 7.63
C SER A 109 -21.34 -2.56 6.36
N GLU A 110 -20.59 -2.06 5.39
CA GLU A 110 -21.14 -1.63 4.11
C GLU A 110 -21.68 -2.80 3.31
N ILE A 111 -22.92 -2.72 2.86
CA ILE A 111 -23.53 -3.75 2.01
C ILE A 111 -23.16 -3.57 0.52
N LEU A 112 -22.76 -2.37 0.11
CA LEU A 112 -22.27 -2.09 -1.25
C LEU A 112 -20.75 -2.24 -1.27
N GLN A 113 -20.28 -3.47 -1.40
CA GLN A 113 -18.85 -3.80 -1.45
C GLN A 113 -18.59 -5.01 -2.37
N PRO A 114 -17.39 -5.22 -2.88
CA PRO A 114 -16.99 -6.41 -3.62
C PRO A 114 -17.34 -7.70 -2.87
N ALA A 115 -17.66 -8.78 -3.59
CA ALA A 115 -18.00 -10.06 -2.98
C ALA A 115 -16.87 -10.60 -2.09
N LYS A 116 -15.63 -10.39 -2.48
CA LYS A 116 -14.43 -10.79 -1.74
C LYS A 116 -14.31 -10.13 -0.36
N ASP A 117 -14.77 -8.89 -0.21
CA ASP A 117 -14.68 -8.14 1.04
C ASP A 117 -15.57 -8.72 2.14
N PHE A 118 -16.63 -9.47 1.78
CA PHE A 118 -17.50 -10.16 2.74
C PHE A 118 -16.80 -11.32 3.48
N GLY A 119 -15.72 -11.85 2.93
CA GLY A 119 -14.95 -12.96 3.53
C GLY A 119 -13.68 -12.53 4.25
N SER A 120 -13.40 -11.24 4.37
CA SER A 120 -12.13 -10.76 4.92
C SER A 120 -12.09 -10.86 6.45
N ALA A 121 -11.03 -11.47 6.99
CA ALA A 121 -10.78 -11.57 8.42
C ALA A 121 -10.16 -10.30 9.03
N GLY A 122 -9.49 -9.51 8.21
CA GLY A 122 -8.90 -8.22 8.55
C GLY A 122 -8.31 -7.57 7.30
N SER A 123 -8.47 -6.27 7.16
CA SER A 123 -8.01 -5.58 5.96
C SER A 123 -7.46 -4.19 6.26
N ILE A 124 -6.42 -3.85 5.53
CA ILE A 124 -5.84 -2.51 5.49
C ILE A 124 -6.34 -1.85 4.22
N TYR A 125 -6.96 -0.69 4.37
CA TYR A 125 -7.43 0.13 3.25
C TYR A 125 -6.54 1.35 3.12
N MET A 126 -5.96 1.50 1.95
CA MET A 126 -5.21 2.69 1.53
C MET A 126 -6.07 3.49 0.58
N ARG A 127 -6.27 4.75 0.87
CA ARG A 127 -7.01 5.67 0.02
C ARG A 127 -6.10 6.78 -0.47
N THR A 128 -6.05 6.93 -1.77
CA THR A 128 -5.34 8.03 -2.42
C THR A 128 -6.06 9.34 -2.19
N ARG A 129 -5.30 10.40 -2.00
CA ARG A 129 -5.81 11.76 -1.90
C ARG A 129 -6.45 12.20 -3.22
N THR A 130 -7.66 12.73 -3.14
CA THR A 130 -8.29 13.43 -4.25
C THR A 130 -7.89 14.89 -4.23
N PRO A 131 -7.27 15.42 -5.28
CA PRO A 131 -6.88 16.81 -5.35
C PRO A 131 -8.08 17.74 -5.19
N GLN A 132 -7.92 18.81 -4.41
CA GLN A 132 -8.89 19.88 -4.25
C GLN A 132 -8.22 21.20 -4.61
N PHE A 133 -8.87 21.99 -5.43
CA PHE A 133 -8.34 23.25 -5.93
C PHE A 133 -9.24 24.41 -5.46
N ALA A 134 -8.62 25.50 -4.99
CA ALA A 134 -9.33 26.73 -4.74
C ALA A 134 -9.74 27.42 -6.06
N GLU A 135 -10.56 28.44 -5.97
CA GLU A 135 -10.98 29.22 -7.14
C GLU A 135 -9.75 29.83 -7.83
N GLY A 136 -9.62 29.58 -9.12
CA GLY A 136 -8.48 30.04 -9.92
C GLY A 136 -7.24 29.14 -9.89
N GLU A 137 -7.19 28.15 -9.02
CA GLU A 137 -6.09 27.18 -8.99
C GLU A 137 -6.31 26.07 -10.02
N THR A 138 -5.24 25.73 -10.72
CA THR A 138 -5.25 24.68 -11.76
C THR A 138 -4.23 23.59 -11.52
N TYR A 139 -3.25 23.81 -10.65
CA TYR A 139 -2.24 22.81 -10.31
C TYR A 139 -1.67 23.01 -8.90
N HIS A 140 -1.22 21.93 -8.32
CA HIS A 140 -0.35 21.92 -7.14
C HIS A 140 0.89 21.08 -7.46
N ALA A 141 2.03 21.51 -6.95
CA ALA A 141 3.26 20.73 -7.06
C ALA A 141 4.00 20.75 -5.71
N ARG A 142 4.48 19.57 -5.31
CA ARG A 142 5.27 19.41 -4.10
C ARG A 142 6.46 18.51 -4.41
N ALA A 143 7.66 18.97 -4.07
CA ALA A 143 8.87 18.16 -4.07
C ALA A 143 9.35 17.98 -2.63
N THR A 144 9.79 16.78 -2.31
CA THR A 144 10.29 16.41 -0.99
C THR A 144 11.58 15.64 -1.15
N VAL A 145 12.57 15.95 -0.33
CA VAL A 145 13.81 15.17 -0.24
C VAL A 145 13.96 14.71 1.20
N ARG A 146 14.01 13.40 1.41
CA ARG A 146 14.28 12.80 2.71
C ARG A 146 15.69 12.23 2.70
N THR A 147 16.43 12.54 3.74
CA THR A 147 17.77 11.99 3.98
C THR A 147 17.85 11.48 5.41
N GLY A 148 18.74 10.56 5.67
CA GLY A 148 18.87 10.00 7.02
C GLY A 148 20.00 9.01 7.15
N SER A 149 19.98 8.25 8.24
CA SER A 149 20.95 7.20 8.50
C SER A 149 21.00 6.18 7.37
N PHE A 150 22.12 5.48 7.27
CA PHE A 150 22.35 4.41 6.28
C PHE A 150 22.44 4.92 4.84
N ASP A 151 22.95 6.15 4.67
CA ASP A 151 23.07 6.86 3.39
C ASP A 151 21.73 6.96 2.65
N LEU A 152 20.64 7.18 3.42
CA LEU A 152 19.30 7.32 2.87
C LEU A 152 19.21 8.59 2.02
N LEU A 153 18.77 8.41 0.78
CA LEU A 153 18.36 9.48 -0.12
C LEU A 153 17.02 9.09 -0.77
N ASN A 154 16.00 9.91 -0.52
CA ASN A 154 14.66 9.64 -0.98
C ASN A 154 13.97 10.93 -1.49
N PRO A 155 14.29 11.36 -2.72
CA PRO A 155 13.53 12.41 -3.38
C PRO A 155 12.17 11.89 -3.87
N SER A 156 11.16 12.73 -3.75
CA SER A 156 9.82 12.49 -4.27
C SER A 156 9.19 13.76 -4.84
N ALA A 157 8.28 13.59 -5.76
CA ALA A 157 7.49 14.66 -6.37
C ALA A 157 6.02 14.25 -6.46
N LEU A 158 5.13 15.18 -6.15
CA LEU A 158 3.70 15.06 -6.32
C LEU A 158 3.21 16.26 -7.14
N VAL A 159 2.56 15.99 -8.26
CA VAL A 159 1.94 17.01 -9.10
C VAL A 159 0.45 16.69 -9.24
N GLU A 160 -0.39 17.65 -8.95
CA GLU A 160 -1.84 17.57 -9.05
C GLU A 160 -2.31 18.58 -10.08
N LEU A 161 -3.18 18.18 -10.99
CA LEU A 161 -3.66 18.98 -12.10
C LEU A 161 -5.18 18.96 -12.15
N LYS A 162 -5.80 20.14 -12.27
CA LYS A 162 -7.20 20.31 -12.60
C LYS A 162 -7.34 20.30 -14.12
N MET A 163 -7.71 19.18 -14.70
CA MET A 163 -7.88 19.05 -16.15
C MET A 163 -9.17 19.71 -16.63
N SER A 164 -10.22 19.68 -15.80
CA SER A 164 -11.50 20.34 -16.01
C SER A 164 -12.24 20.50 -14.68
N GLU A 165 -13.43 21.11 -14.68
CA GLU A 165 -14.29 21.20 -13.48
C GLU A 165 -14.72 19.81 -12.95
N ARG A 166 -14.58 18.78 -13.73
CA ARG A 166 -15.04 17.42 -13.38
C ARG A 166 -13.95 16.37 -13.37
N VAL A 167 -12.74 16.72 -13.83
CA VAL A 167 -11.64 15.76 -13.96
C VAL A 167 -10.36 16.35 -13.41
N ASN A 168 -9.71 15.61 -12.54
CA ASN A 168 -8.36 15.92 -12.07
C ASN A 168 -7.41 14.72 -12.28
N ALA A 169 -6.13 15.05 -12.33
CA ALA A 169 -5.05 14.08 -12.44
C ALA A 169 -4.02 14.32 -11.33
N GLN A 170 -3.35 13.26 -10.92
CA GLN A 170 -2.27 13.31 -9.94
C GLN A 170 -1.13 12.41 -10.40
N LEU A 171 0.09 12.94 -10.42
CA LEU A 171 1.32 12.19 -10.67
C LEU A 171 2.15 12.19 -9.39
N SER A 172 2.51 11.01 -8.91
CA SER A 172 3.42 10.82 -7.79
C SER A 172 4.60 9.99 -8.24
N ALA A 173 5.82 10.51 -8.05
CA ALA A 173 7.06 9.83 -8.39
C ALA A 173 8.00 9.85 -7.20
N GLU A 174 8.73 8.76 -6.98
CA GLU A 174 9.65 8.60 -5.87
C GLU A 174 10.83 7.73 -6.27
N TRP A 175 12.01 8.11 -5.80
CA TRP A 175 13.20 7.29 -5.86
C TRP A 175 13.75 7.12 -4.44
N LEU A 176 14.05 5.89 -4.07
CA LEU A 176 14.62 5.53 -2.79
C LEU A 176 15.96 4.85 -3.01
N ASN A 177 16.99 5.40 -2.40
CA ASN A 177 18.31 4.78 -2.37
C ASN A 177 18.86 4.78 -0.95
N SER A 178 19.45 3.67 -0.53
CA SER A 178 20.14 3.55 0.76
C SER A 178 21.18 2.44 0.67
N SER A 179 22.33 2.64 1.28
CA SER A 179 23.36 1.61 1.42
C SER A 179 22.98 0.54 2.47
N GLY A 180 22.10 0.88 3.40
CA GLY A 180 21.73 0.02 4.52
C GLY A 180 22.87 -0.32 5.47
N LYS A 181 24.04 0.31 5.33
CA LYS A 181 25.23 0.02 6.11
C LYS A 181 25.19 0.68 7.48
N TYR A 182 25.48 -0.09 8.53
CA TYR A 182 25.68 0.45 9.88
C TYR A 182 26.68 -0.36 10.67
N LYS A 183 27.36 0.30 11.62
CA LYS A 183 28.28 -0.33 12.54
C LYS A 183 27.51 -0.87 13.75
N PHE A 184 27.88 -2.07 14.20
CA PHE A 184 27.33 -2.66 15.41
C PHE A 184 28.40 -3.47 16.13
N ARG A 185 28.24 -3.63 17.46
CA ARG A 185 29.09 -4.51 18.26
C ARG A 185 28.59 -5.93 18.09
N TYR A 186 29.46 -6.80 17.58
CA TYR A 186 29.20 -8.23 17.49
C TYR A 186 29.93 -8.95 18.62
N ARG A 187 29.18 -9.37 19.61
CA ARG A 187 29.70 -10.10 20.78
C ARG A 187 29.04 -11.45 20.88
N ARG A 188 29.84 -12.48 21.09
CA ARG A 188 29.37 -13.84 21.32
C ARG A 188 30.19 -14.53 22.40
N VAL A 189 29.51 -15.28 23.24
CA VAL A 189 30.11 -16.18 24.21
C VAL A 189 29.94 -17.61 23.73
N ASN A 190 30.89 -18.47 24.07
CA ASN A 190 30.79 -19.91 23.83
C ASN A 190 29.87 -20.57 24.88
N PRO A 191 29.53 -21.88 24.73
CA PRO A 191 28.72 -22.58 25.72
C PRO A 191 29.30 -22.63 27.15
N ALA A 192 30.61 -22.41 27.32
CA ALA A 192 31.27 -22.31 28.60
C ALA A 192 31.20 -20.92 29.24
N GLY A 193 30.57 -19.93 28.54
CA GLY A 193 30.45 -18.56 29.01
C GLY A 193 31.67 -17.67 28.71
N GLU A 194 32.68 -18.20 28.01
CA GLU A 194 33.87 -17.43 27.64
C GLU A 194 33.61 -16.60 26.39
N LEU A 195 34.30 -15.47 26.30
CA LEU A 195 34.19 -14.56 25.17
C LEU A 195 34.79 -15.17 23.90
N ALA A 196 33.95 -15.53 22.92
CA ALA A 196 34.39 -16.07 21.63
C ALA A 196 34.71 -14.98 20.62
N TYR A 197 33.87 -13.93 20.57
CA TYR A 197 34.03 -12.77 19.69
C TYR A 197 33.58 -11.49 20.40
N ASP A 198 34.34 -10.44 20.24
CA ASP A 198 33.95 -9.06 20.62
C ASP A 198 34.60 -8.10 19.64
N THR A 199 33.86 -7.69 18.63
CA THR A 199 34.36 -6.83 17.57
C THR A 199 33.29 -5.84 17.10
N THR A 200 33.72 -4.73 16.50
CA THR A 200 32.82 -3.85 15.77
C THR A 200 32.79 -4.27 14.31
N ALA A 201 31.62 -4.62 13.85
CA ALA A 201 31.40 -5.04 12.48
C ALA A 201 30.50 -4.05 11.74
N VAL A 202 30.53 -4.09 10.41
CA VAL A 202 29.61 -3.34 9.54
C VAL A 202 28.58 -4.28 8.96
N ARG A 203 27.31 -3.97 9.18
CA ARG A 203 26.22 -4.68 8.48
C ARG A 203 26.26 -4.31 7.01
N GLU A 204 26.21 -5.29 6.16
CA GLU A 204 26.18 -5.15 4.71
C GLU A 204 25.01 -5.93 4.10
N ASN A 205 24.77 -5.74 2.80
CA ASN A 205 23.69 -6.37 2.05
C ASN A 205 22.28 -5.99 2.58
N GLY A 206 22.14 -4.76 3.06
CA GLY A 206 20.85 -4.16 3.43
C GLY A 206 20.50 -2.99 2.53
N ASP A 207 21.16 -2.90 1.38
CA ASP A 207 20.97 -1.83 0.40
C ASP A 207 19.63 -1.95 -0.34
N ILE A 208 19.15 -0.82 -0.80
CA ILE A 208 17.98 -0.73 -1.67
C ILE A 208 18.17 0.37 -2.71
N ASN A 209 17.74 0.08 -3.92
CA ASN A 209 17.49 1.06 -4.97
C ASN A 209 16.09 0.79 -5.53
N ALA A 210 15.18 1.73 -5.36
CA ALA A 210 13.81 1.56 -5.76
C ALA A 210 13.25 2.81 -6.43
N THR A 211 12.36 2.59 -7.40
CA THR A 211 11.59 3.64 -8.06
C THR A 211 10.11 3.32 -7.98
N ARG A 212 9.28 4.33 -7.74
CA ARG A 212 7.84 4.24 -7.74
C ARG A 212 7.26 5.35 -8.61
N LEU A 213 6.32 4.98 -9.47
CA LEU A 213 5.56 5.91 -10.28
C LEU A 213 4.08 5.57 -10.14
N GLU A 214 3.28 6.58 -9.88
CA GLU A 214 1.84 6.43 -9.74
C GLU A 214 1.13 7.58 -10.43
N LEU A 215 0.17 7.23 -11.27
CA LEU A 215 -0.68 8.17 -11.99
C LEU A 215 -2.14 7.88 -11.64
N ASN A 216 -2.84 8.89 -11.15
CA ASN A 216 -4.23 8.78 -10.75
C ASN A 216 -5.08 9.78 -11.52
N PHE A 217 -6.26 9.35 -11.95
CA PHE A 217 -7.30 10.19 -12.51
C PHE A 217 -8.58 10.00 -11.70
N ASN A 218 -9.26 11.10 -11.44
CA ASN A 218 -10.57 11.10 -10.78
C ASN A 218 -11.52 11.97 -11.58
N GLY A 219 -12.73 11.50 -11.73
CA GLY A 219 -13.76 12.25 -12.45
C GLY A 219 -15.13 12.11 -11.83
N THR A 220 -15.91 13.18 -11.95
CA THR A 220 -17.33 13.20 -11.57
C THR A 220 -18.21 13.20 -12.81
N LEU A 221 -19.30 12.45 -12.75
CA LEU A 221 -20.33 12.35 -13.77
C LEU A 221 -21.63 12.91 -13.19
N ALA A 222 -22.62 13.16 -14.07
CA ALA A 222 -23.93 13.63 -13.62
C ALA A 222 -24.61 12.69 -12.60
N ARG A 223 -24.32 11.39 -12.68
CA ARG A 223 -24.89 10.35 -11.81
C ARG A 223 -23.82 9.38 -11.32
N GLY A 224 -22.70 9.88 -10.86
CA GLY A 224 -21.65 9.00 -10.38
C GLY A 224 -20.27 9.61 -10.39
N SER A 225 -19.29 8.74 -10.16
CA SER A 225 -17.87 9.08 -10.19
C SER A 225 -17.05 7.91 -10.74
N TRP A 226 -15.87 8.22 -11.22
CA TRP A 226 -14.92 7.20 -11.65
C TRP A 226 -13.51 7.58 -11.20
N SER A 227 -12.68 6.59 -11.05
CA SER A 227 -11.25 6.74 -10.85
C SER A 227 -10.47 5.74 -11.69
N ALA A 228 -9.27 6.12 -12.07
CA ALA A 228 -8.32 5.23 -12.75
C ALA A 228 -6.93 5.43 -12.15
N LYS A 229 -6.18 4.35 -12.01
CA LYS A 229 -4.84 4.35 -11.43
C LYS A 229 -3.91 3.50 -12.29
N VAL A 230 -2.70 4.02 -12.51
CA VAL A 230 -1.56 3.27 -13.02
C VAL A 230 -0.48 3.31 -11.96
N TYR A 231 0.03 2.15 -11.58
CA TYR A 231 1.08 2.00 -10.58
C TYR A 231 2.23 1.18 -11.15
N ASN A 232 3.45 1.64 -10.89
CA ASN A 232 4.66 0.90 -11.20
C ASN A 232 5.67 1.07 -10.06
N TYR A 233 6.21 -0.05 -9.61
CA TYR A 233 7.28 -0.12 -8.63
C TYR A 233 8.36 -1.07 -9.12
N ASN A 234 9.61 -0.62 -9.06
CA ASN A 234 10.77 -1.43 -9.34
C ASN A 234 11.76 -1.29 -8.20
N SER A 235 12.31 -2.39 -7.73
CA SER A 235 13.37 -2.36 -6.72
C SER A 235 14.42 -3.43 -6.95
N GLU A 236 15.63 -3.10 -6.54
CA GLU A 236 16.72 -4.02 -6.27
C GLU A 236 17.14 -3.84 -4.82
N ARG A 237 17.23 -4.92 -4.07
CA ARG A 237 17.61 -4.88 -2.65
C ARG A 237 18.42 -6.09 -2.23
N GLY A 238 19.31 -5.88 -1.27
CA GLY A 238 19.95 -6.93 -0.51
C GLY A 238 19.06 -7.42 0.63
N VAL A 239 19.16 -8.68 0.98
CA VAL A 239 18.52 -9.26 2.16
C VAL A 239 19.61 -9.66 3.15
N PRO A 240 19.82 -8.86 4.22
CA PRO A 240 20.85 -9.17 5.19
C PRO A 240 20.46 -10.38 6.03
N GLY A 241 21.09 -11.50 5.80
CA GLY A 241 20.85 -12.74 6.53
C GLY A 241 21.32 -12.70 7.99
N ALA A 242 20.94 -13.66 8.80
CA ALA A 242 21.45 -13.79 10.17
C ALA A 242 22.95 -14.13 10.18
N ILE A 243 23.68 -13.57 11.15
CA ILE A 243 25.07 -13.94 11.40
C ILE A 243 25.06 -15.13 12.34
N VAL A 244 25.43 -16.30 11.84
CA VAL A 244 25.47 -17.54 12.60
C VAL A 244 26.88 -18.09 12.60
N ASN A 245 27.46 -18.37 13.79
CA ASN A 245 28.82 -18.88 13.94
C ASN A 245 29.88 -18.08 13.17
N ASN A 246 29.79 -16.74 13.20
CA ASN A 246 30.63 -15.83 12.45
C ASN A 246 30.58 -16.01 10.91
N VAL A 247 29.55 -16.68 10.41
CA VAL A 247 29.28 -16.78 8.96
C VAL A 247 28.38 -15.61 8.55
N TRP A 248 28.89 -14.80 7.67
CA TRP A 248 28.25 -13.61 7.14
C TRP A 248 27.57 -13.96 5.82
N ARG A 249 26.25 -13.78 5.74
CA ARG A 249 25.48 -14.00 4.54
C ARG A 249 25.26 -12.70 3.80
N ARG A 250 25.79 -12.59 2.59
CA ARG A 250 25.78 -11.37 1.78
C ARG A 250 25.33 -11.59 0.33
N GLY A 251 24.98 -12.83 -0.01
CA GLY A 251 24.65 -13.24 -1.38
C GLY A 251 23.15 -13.37 -1.68
N GLU A 252 22.30 -12.87 -0.77
CA GLU A 252 20.86 -12.93 -0.92
C GLU A 252 20.34 -11.59 -1.45
N ARG A 253 19.66 -11.63 -2.62
CA ARG A 253 19.16 -10.42 -3.28
C ARG A 253 17.79 -10.66 -3.88
N ILE A 254 16.98 -9.56 -3.95
CA ILE A 254 15.66 -9.55 -4.51
C ILE A 254 15.53 -8.38 -5.49
N TRP A 255 14.95 -8.66 -6.65
CA TRP A 255 14.48 -7.67 -7.62
C TRP A 255 12.97 -7.81 -7.76
N ASP A 256 12.24 -6.74 -7.49
CA ASP A 256 10.79 -6.69 -7.65
C ASP A 256 10.39 -5.72 -8.76
N THR A 257 9.41 -6.14 -9.54
CA THR A 257 8.67 -5.28 -10.47
C THR A 257 7.19 -5.52 -10.25
N ASN A 258 6.48 -4.52 -9.73
CA ASN A 258 5.06 -4.59 -9.47
C ASN A 258 4.35 -3.50 -10.26
N SER A 259 3.52 -3.89 -11.20
CA SER A 259 2.79 -2.98 -12.07
C SER A 259 1.32 -3.36 -12.09
N PHE A 260 0.44 -2.39 -11.96
CA PHE A 260 -0.98 -2.61 -12.16
C PHE A 260 -1.69 -1.37 -12.72
N VAL A 261 -2.78 -1.64 -13.41
CA VAL A 261 -3.75 -0.64 -13.82
C VAL A 261 -5.08 -1.03 -13.21
N GLN A 262 -5.77 -0.09 -12.61
CA GLN A 262 -7.10 -0.33 -12.07
C GLN A 262 -8.04 0.82 -12.39
N GLY A 263 -9.32 0.51 -12.48
CA GLY A 263 -10.40 1.45 -12.66
C GLY A 263 -11.54 1.15 -11.71
N ARG A 264 -12.25 2.17 -11.30
CA ARG A 264 -13.44 2.08 -10.46
C ARG A 264 -14.51 3.03 -10.97
N TYR A 265 -15.74 2.57 -10.98
CA TYR A 265 -16.90 3.37 -11.33
C TYR A 265 -18.00 3.18 -10.27
N THR A 266 -18.57 4.27 -9.80
CA THR A 266 -19.74 4.27 -8.92
C THR A 266 -20.84 5.05 -9.61
N GLY A 267 -22.01 4.43 -9.81
CA GLY A 267 -23.15 5.04 -10.47
C GLY A 267 -24.38 5.07 -9.57
N TYR A 268 -25.16 6.16 -9.64
CA TYR A 268 -26.37 6.38 -8.86
C TYR A 268 -27.58 6.57 -9.80
N PHE A 269 -28.53 5.67 -9.78
CA PHE A 269 -29.67 5.65 -10.68
C PHE A 269 -30.99 5.56 -9.89
N GLY A 270 -31.36 6.65 -9.22
CA GLY A 270 -32.50 6.68 -8.33
C GLY A 270 -32.28 5.79 -7.10
N ARG A 271 -33.03 4.67 -7.03
CA ARG A 271 -32.93 3.67 -5.96
C ARG A 271 -31.85 2.62 -6.19
N PHE A 272 -31.19 2.65 -7.33
CA PHE A 272 -30.15 1.71 -7.70
C PHE A 272 -28.78 2.34 -7.65
N THR A 273 -27.84 1.71 -6.96
CA THR A 273 -26.44 2.09 -6.88
C THR A 273 -25.58 0.93 -7.36
N THR A 274 -24.60 1.21 -8.21
CA THR A 274 -23.65 0.21 -8.70
C THR A 274 -22.23 0.64 -8.43
N LEU A 275 -21.40 -0.31 -8.06
CA LEU A 275 -19.97 -0.15 -7.86
C LEU A 275 -19.25 -1.20 -8.69
N ASN A 276 -18.46 -0.77 -9.65
CA ASN A 276 -17.71 -1.65 -10.54
C ASN A 276 -16.22 -1.36 -10.42
N SER A 277 -15.42 -2.40 -10.39
CA SER A 277 -13.97 -2.30 -10.31
C SER A 277 -13.32 -3.27 -11.28
N VAL A 278 -12.23 -2.85 -11.90
CA VAL A 278 -11.40 -3.67 -12.77
C VAL A 278 -9.93 -3.45 -12.43
N LYS A 279 -9.14 -4.52 -12.45
CA LYS A 279 -7.68 -4.45 -12.30
C LYS A 279 -7.00 -5.44 -13.25
N TYR A 280 -5.92 -5.00 -13.84
CA TYR A 280 -4.93 -5.86 -14.45
C TYR A 280 -3.59 -5.61 -13.80
N ALA A 281 -2.92 -6.66 -13.34
CA ALA A 281 -1.66 -6.58 -12.66
C ALA A 281 -0.63 -7.55 -13.24
N HIS A 282 0.63 -7.14 -13.18
CA HIS A 282 1.80 -7.95 -13.46
C HIS A 282 2.80 -7.79 -12.33
N TYR A 283 3.03 -8.86 -11.62
CA TYR A 283 3.99 -8.96 -10.52
C TYR A 283 5.14 -9.87 -10.94
N ARG A 284 6.37 -9.43 -10.64
CA ARG A 284 7.58 -10.19 -10.91
C ARG A 284 8.52 -10.03 -9.71
N THR A 285 8.96 -11.15 -9.17
CA THR A 285 10.00 -11.22 -8.14
C THR A 285 11.10 -12.17 -8.60
N HIS A 286 12.32 -11.67 -8.66
CA HIS A 286 13.51 -12.47 -8.91
C HIS A 286 14.30 -12.54 -7.60
N TYR A 287 14.44 -13.75 -7.07
CA TYR A 287 15.14 -14.02 -5.82
C TYR A 287 16.39 -14.86 -6.10
N VAL A 288 17.54 -14.39 -5.62
CA VAL A 288 18.82 -15.07 -5.76
C VAL A 288 19.44 -15.24 -4.38
N ASN A 289 19.97 -16.44 -4.08
CA ASN A 289 20.78 -16.70 -2.91
C ASN A 289 22.02 -17.49 -3.29
N ASN A 290 23.18 -16.84 -3.17
CA ASN A 290 24.48 -17.40 -3.46
C ASN A 290 25.33 -17.68 -2.20
N ASP A 291 24.75 -17.55 -1.00
CA ASP A 291 25.45 -17.73 0.26
C ASP A 291 25.67 -19.21 0.59
N ASP A 292 24.86 -20.11 0.07
CA ASP A 292 25.05 -21.54 0.25
C ASP A 292 26.02 -22.07 -0.79
N LYS A 293 27.09 -22.70 -0.32
CA LYS A 293 28.10 -23.28 -1.21
C LYS A 293 27.60 -24.55 -1.91
N GLN A 294 26.58 -25.22 -1.36
CA GLN A 294 26.05 -26.48 -1.88
C GLN A 294 24.85 -26.26 -2.83
N VAL A 295 23.99 -25.30 -2.53
CA VAL A 295 22.78 -25.03 -3.30
C VAL A 295 22.68 -23.54 -3.60
N LYS A 296 22.83 -23.16 -4.86
CA LYS A 296 22.52 -21.81 -5.32
C LYS A 296 21.04 -21.76 -5.67
N ILE A 297 20.35 -20.76 -5.14
CA ILE A 297 18.93 -20.53 -5.44
C ILE A 297 18.85 -19.34 -6.42
N ASP A 298 18.14 -19.56 -7.51
CA ASP A 298 17.84 -18.55 -8.51
C ASP A 298 16.39 -18.77 -8.99
N ASN A 299 15.47 -18.07 -8.37
CA ASN A 299 14.03 -18.26 -8.57
C ASN A 299 13.40 -17.01 -9.18
N LEU A 300 12.67 -17.21 -10.25
CA LEU A 300 11.90 -16.16 -10.90
C LEU A 300 10.40 -16.45 -10.79
N TYR A 301 9.70 -15.62 -10.04
CA TYR A 301 8.26 -15.67 -9.87
C TYR A 301 7.61 -14.61 -10.78
N ARG A 302 6.56 -15.01 -11.49
CA ARG A 302 5.77 -14.12 -12.34
C ARG A 302 4.30 -14.43 -12.13
N GLN A 303 3.51 -13.40 -11.92
CA GLN A 303 2.07 -13.51 -11.81
C GLN A 303 1.42 -12.44 -12.66
N LYS A 304 0.42 -12.82 -13.43
CA LYS A 304 -0.53 -11.91 -14.07
C LYS A 304 -1.86 -12.10 -13.38
N GLU A 305 -2.57 -11.04 -13.15
CA GLU A 305 -3.85 -11.07 -12.46
C GLU A 305 -4.83 -10.17 -13.21
N PHE A 306 -5.99 -10.70 -13.49
CA PHE A 306 -7.14 -9.93 -13.95
C PHE A 306 -8.24 -10.06 -12.90
N TYR A 307 -8.77 -8.93 -12.48
CA TYR A 307 -9.84 -8.86 -11.49
C TYR A 307 -10.96 -7.96 -12.00
N LEU A 308 -12.18 -8.45 -11.89
CA LEU A 308 -13.41 -7.72 -12.18
C LEU A 308 -14.37 -7.90 -11.01
N SER A 309 -14.95 -6.81 -10.54
CA SER A 309 -15.97 -6.82 -9.49
C SER A 309 -17.15 -5.96 -9.88
N SER A 310 -18.35 -6.42 -9.55
CA SER A 310 -19.58 -5.65 -9.66
C SER A 310 -20.42 -5.85 -8.42
N ALA A 311 -20.64 -4.79 -7.66
CA ALA A 311 -21.52 -4.75 -6.51
C ALA A 311 -22.69 -3.82 -6.81
N ASN A 312 -23.89 -4.27 -6.51
CA ASN A 312 -25.12 -3.59 -6.85
C ASN A 312 -26.05 -3.54 -5.63
N GLU A 313 -26.60 -2.39 -5.34
CA GLU A 313 -27.52 -2.16 -4.25
C GLU A 313 -28.84 -1.58 -4.80
N TYR A 314 -29.96 -2.12 -4.34
CA TYR A 314 -31.27 -1.60 -4.63
C TYR A 314 -32.01 -1.26 -3.33
N GLU A 315 -32.45 -0.02 -3.20
CA GLU A 315 -33.28 0.44 -2.10
C GLU A 315 -34.74 0.17 -2.40
N ALA A 316 -35.21 -1.01 -1.96
CA ALA A 316 -36.59 -1.47 -2.22
C ALA A 316 -37.62 -0.60 -1.47
N THR A 317 -37.33 -0.27 -0.19
CA THR A 317 -38.07 0.63 0.67
C THR A 317 -37.12 1.46 1.52
N GLU A 318 -37.64 2.42 2.29
CA GLU A 318 -36.83 3.23 3.23
C GLU A 318 -36.11 2.37 4.29
N TRP A 319 -36.61 1.21 4.61
CA TRP A 319 -36.09 0.30 5.61
C TRP A 319 -35.45 -0.97 5.04
N LEU A 320 -35.59 -1.22 3.73
CA LEU A 320 -35.05 -2.44 3.10
C LEU A 320 -34.14 -2.09 1.92
N ARG A 321 -32.89 -2.47 2.05
CA ARG A 321 -31.89 -2.46 0.97
C ARG A 321 -31.44 -3.88 0.67
N VAL A 322 -31.33 -4.20 -0.60
CA VAL A 322 -30.88 -5.49 -1.10
C VAL A 322 -29.63 -5.27 -1.93
N SER A 323 -28.60 -6.04 -1.67
CA SER A 323 -27.36 -5.99 -2.45
C SER A 323 -26.99 -7.34 -3.03
N ALA A 324 -26.34 -7.31 -4.18
CA ALA A 324 -25.72 -8.47 -4.80
C ALA A 324 -24.35 -8.05 -5.35
N ALA A 325 -23.36 -8.87 -5.09
CA ALA A 325 -22.00 -8.65 -5.60
C ALA A 325 -21.43 -9.94 -6.18
N TYR A 326 -20.65 -9.80 -7.24
CA TYR A 326 -19.85 -10.90 -7.76
C TYR A 326 -18.47 -10.41 -8.17
N ASP A 327 -17.49 -11.30 -8.02
CA ASP A 327 -16.11 -11.06 -8.38
C ASP A 327 -15.62 -12.17 -9.31
N LEU A 328 -14.84 -11.78 -10.31
CA LEU A 328 -14.11 -12.67 -11.20
C LEU A 328 -12.61 -12.38 -11.05
N MET A 329 -11.84 -13.41 -10.79
CA MET A 329 -10.39 -13.33 -10.71
C MET A 329 -9.76 -14.43 -11.57
N TRP A 330 -8.84 -14.05 -12.40
CA TRP A 330 -8.09 -14.95 -13.29
C TRP A 330 -6.62 -14.60 -13.33
#